data_1b302576cd04fcc736491c7d113ee2d2
#
_entry.id   1b302576cd04fcc736491c7d113ee2d2
#
_cell.length_a   1.000
_cell.length_b   1.000
_cell.length_c   1.000
_cell.angle_alpha   90.00
_cell.angle_beta   90.00
_cell.angle_gamma   90.00
#
_symmetry.space_group_name_H-M   'P 1'
#
loop_
_entity.id
_entity.type
_entity.pdbx_description
1 polymer ?
#
loop_
_entity_poly.entity_id
_entity_poly.type
_entity_poly.pdbx_seq_one_letter_code
_entity_poly.pdbx_strand_id
1 'polypeptide(L)'
;MPEPLPSSELDDFISTPREPAPNSRHLITGPLVMVETAFLASTTALIWLINFYVPTGPILRMFFPVPVALAYLRWGRRAAWMTAMVTSLLVAVLLGPPRSLQFLIPYGFLGVLLGGLWRRRAGWYLSMGWGILVMAAGLFFQVGFLSLLLGTNLWLYLNRQVLGLLDWGFLKLGVLIEPDIVVVQLFAVGLLFVNATLYVLLVHLVSWLLLERLNTPIPNPPRWLQILLDYQEE
;
A
#
# COMPACT_ATOMS: atom_id res chain seq x y z
N MET A 1 -42.56 20.54 -54.97
CA MET A 1 -41.21 20.97 -54.56
C MET A 1 -41.41 21.81 -53.32
N PRO A 2 -40.80 21.51 -52.21
CA PRO A 2 -40.84 22.41 -51.06
C PRO A 2 -40.03 23.65 -51.29
N GLU A 3 -40.59 24.79 -50.90
CA GLU A 3 -40.00 26.12 -51.09
C GLU A 3 -38.66 26.19 -50.29
N PRO A 4 -37.62 26.83 -50.86
CA PRO A 4 -36.34 26.96 -50.08
C PRO A 4 -36.58 27.96 -48.94
N LEU A 5 -36.04 27.63 -47.78
CA LEU A 5 -36.08 28.44 -46.57
C LEU A 5 -35.49 29.85 -46.84
N PRO A 6 -36.07 30.90 -46.28
CA PRO A 6 -35.57 32.27 -46.47
C PRO A 6 -34.18 32.40 -45.82
N SER A 7 -33.28 33.13 -46.41
CA SER A 7 -31.89 33.35 -46.03
C SER A 7 -31.71 33.84 -44.58
N SER A 8 -32.69 34.53 -44.02
CA SER A 8 -32.72 35.03 -42.64
C SER A 8 -32.82 33.90 -41.59
N GLU A 9 -33.52 32.80 -41.90
CA GLU A 9 -33.60 31.64 -41.00
C GLU A 9 -32.32 30.81 -41.04
N LEU A 10 -31.61 30.78 -42.17
CA LEU A 10 -30.29 30.14 -42.29
C LEU A 10 -29.22 30.88 -41.48
N ASP A 11 -29.24 32.20 -41.46
CA ASP A 11 -28.30 33.01 -40.68
C ASP A 11 -28.54 32.88 -39.18
N ASP A 12 -29.78 32.70 -38.71
CA ASP A 12 -30.11 32.45 -37.32
C ASP A 12 -29.66 31.06 -36.85
N PHE A 13 -29.69 30.05 -37.73
CA PHE A 13 -29.16 28.69 -37.43
C PHE A 13 -27.63 28.66 -37.35
N ILE A 14 -26.95 29.57 -38.02
CA ILE A 14 -25.48 29.66 -38.05
C ILE A 14 -24.97 30.52 -36.90
N SER A 15 -25.73 31.52 -36.47
CA SER A 15 -25.32 32.51 -35.46
C SER A 15 -25.68 32.14 -34.02
N THR A 16 -26.50 31.11 -33.77
CA THR A 16 -26.72 30.63 -32.40
C THR A 16 -25.43 30.02 -31.88
N PRO A 17 -24.80 30.60 -30.83
CA PRO A 17 -23.65 29.97 -30.19
C PRO A 17 -24.09 28.58 -29.75
N ARG A 18 -23.53 27.53 -30.35
CA ARG A 18 -23.73 26.16 -29.82
C ARG A 18 -23.25 26.16 -28.38
N GLU A 19 -24.17 26.04 -27.44
CA GLU A 19 -23.82 25.75 -26.06
C GLU A 19 -22.79 24.63 -26.10
N PRO A 20 -21.61 24.79 -25.42
CA PRO A 20 -20.63 23.74 -25.39
C PRO A 20 -21.31 22.52 -24.81
N ALA A 21 -21.38 21.43 -25.56
CA ALA A 21 -21.98 20.18 -25.13
C ALA A 21 -21.46 19.84 -23.75
N PRO A 22 -22.33 19.55 -22.78
CA PRO A 22 -21.91 19.27 -21.40
C PRO A 22 -20.78 18.24 -21.46
N ASN A 23 -19.66 18.59 -20.82
CA ASN A 23 -18.37 17.94 -20.93
C ASN A 23 -18.54 16.44 -20.58
N SER A 24 -18.89 15.65 -21.59
CA SER A 24 -19.23 14.21 -21.47
C SER A 24 -18.11 13.39 -20.84
N ARG A 25 -16.88 13.94 -20.85
CA ARG A 25 -15.72 13.34 -20.15
C ARG A 25 -15.91 13.33 -18.62
N HIS A 26 -16.59 14.34 -18.04
CA HIS A 26 -16.87 14.37 -16.60
C HIS A 26 -17.93 13.36 -16.14
N LEU A 27 -18.87 13.03 -17.01
CA LEU A 27 -19.96 12.10 -16.69
C LEU A 27 -19.50 10.62 -16.73
N ILE A 28 -18.47 10.30 -17.52
CA ILE A 28 -17.96 8.93 -17.68
C ILE A 28 -16.88 8.59 -16.64
N THR A 29 -16.15 9.58 -16.14
CA THR A 29 -15.06 9.34 -15.19
C THR A 29 -15.54 8.89 -13.81
N GLY A 30 -16.67 9.39 -13.33
CA GLY A 30 -17.21 9.04 -12.01
C GLY A 30 -17.54 7.54 -11.83
N PRO A 31 -18.36 6.94 -12.70
CA PRO A 31 -18.67 5.51 -12.65
C PRO A 31 -17.42 4.63 -12.84
N LEU A 32 -16.52 5.00 -13.76
CA LEU A 32 -15.29 4.25 -14.00
C LEU A 32 -14.38 4.20 -12.76
N VAL A 33 -14.22 5.33 -12.07
CA VAL A 33 -13.45 5.40 -10.82
C VAL A 33 -14.05 4.47 -9.76
N MET A 34 -15.38 4.44 -9.62
CA MET A 34 -16.04 3.57 -8.65
C MET A 34 -15.82 2.10 -8.97
N VAL A 35 -15.99 1.69 -10.23
CA VAL A 35 -15.81 0.31 -10.68
C VAL A 35 -14.36 -0.13 -10.46
N GLU A 36 -13.38 0.68 -10.87
CA GLU A 36 -11.98 0.34 -10.69
C GLU A 36 -11.58 0.31 -9.19
N THR A 37 -12.08 1.24 -8.39
CA THR A 37 -11.87 1.25 -6.94
C THR A 37 -12.45 -0.01 -6.29
N ALA A 38 -13.65 -0.43 -6.67
CA ALA A 38 -14.28 -1.66 -6.16
C ALA A 38 -13.48 -2.90 -6.58
N PHE A 39 -13.03 -2.96 -7.84
CA PHE A 39 -12.18 -4.05 -8.34
C PHE A 39 -10.87 -4.16 -7.57
N LEU A 40 -10.15 -3.05 -7.37
CA LEU A 40 -8.89 -3.02 -6.61
C LEU A 40 -9.10 -3.39 -5.15
N ALA A 41 -10.21 -2.94 -4.54
CA ALA A 41 -10.55 -3.29 -3.17
C ALA A 41 -10.85 -4.79 -3.03
N SER A 42 -11.62 -5.37 -3.94
CA SER A 42 -11.93 -6.80 -3.95
C SER A 42 -10.68 -7.64 -4.18
N THR A 43 -9.80 -7.22 -5.09
CA THR A 43 -8.50 -7.87 -5.35
C THR A 43 -7.65 -7.88 -4.08
N THR A 44 -7.54 -6.74 -3.39
CA THR A 44 -6.77 -6.66 -2.14
C THR A 44 -7.36 -7.55 -1.05
N ALA A 45 -8.68 -7.55 -0.88
CA ALA A 45 -9.37 -8.41 0.08
C ALA A 45 -9.15 -9.90 -0.23
N LEU A 46 -9.19 -10.28 -1.51
CA LEU A 46 -8.93 -11.64 -1.97
C LEU A 46 -7.49 -12.07 -1.68
N ILE A 47 -6.50 -11.21 -1.97
CA ILE A 47 -5.09 -11.49 -1.66
C ILE A 47 -4.91 -11.69 -0.15
N TRP A 48 -5.57 -10.84 0.68
CA TRP A 48 -5.55 -10.99 2.12
C TRP A 48 -6.18 -12.30 2.58
N LEU A 49 -7.33 -12.66 2.01
CA LEU A 49 -8.05 -13.89 2.31
C LEU A 49 -7.23 -15.13 1.96
N ILE A 50 -6.62 -15.15 0.77
CA ILE A 50 -5.73 -16.25 0.34
C ILE A 50 -4.57 -16.38 1.31
N ASN A 51 -3.91 -15.28 1.69
CA ASN A 51 -2.79 -15.32 2.63
C ASN A 51 -3.20 -15.80 4.02
N PHE A 52 -4.47 -15.64 4.41
CA PHE A 52 -4.98 -16.11 5.68
C PHE A 52 -5.14 -17.63 5.70
N TYR A 53 -5.72 -18.21 4.64
CA TYR A 53 -5.96 -19.66 4.55
C TYR A 53 -4.75 -20.44 4.05
N VAL A 54 -3.96 -19.84 3.16
CA VAL A 54 -2.75 -20.43 2.59
C VAL A 54 -1.55 -19.58 2.98
N PRO A 55 -0.86 -19.92 4.08
CA PRO A 55 0.27 -19.10 4.57
C PRO A 55 1.47 -19.25 3.63
N THR A 56 1.42 -18.53 2.50
CA THR A 56 2.51 -18.46 1.50
C THR A 56 3.71 -17.63 1.96
N GLY A 57 3.75 -17.30 3.26
CA GLY A 57 4.82 -16.52 3.85
C GLY A 57 4.82 -15.04 3.44
N PRO A 58 6.00 -14.41 3.34
CA PRO A 58 6.11 -12.98 3.06
C PRO A 58 5.72 -12.58 1.63
N ILE A 59 5.72 -13.53 0.67
CA ILE A 59 5.55 -13.25 -0.75
C ILE A 59 4.19 -12.58 -1.04
N LEU A 60 3.11 -13.13 -0.52
CA LEU A 60 1.77 -12.58 -0.78
C LEU A 60 1.52 -11.27 -0.03
N ARG A 61 2.18 -11.08 1.12
CA ARG A 61 2.05 -9.86 1.92
C ARG A 61 2.57 -8.62 1.20
N MET A 62 3.57 -8.75 0.31
CA MET A 62 4.13 -7.63 -0.44
C MET A 62 3.10 -6.95 -1.35
N PHE A 63 2.09 -7.70 -1.78
CA PHE A 63 1.05 -7.20 -2.67
C PHE A 63 -0.05 -6.41 -1.95
N PHE A 64 -0.17 -6.47 -0.62
CA PHE A 64 -1.28 -5.84 0.10
C PHE A 64 -1.41 -4.32 -0.13
N PRO A 65 -0.36 -3.52 -0.07
CA PRO A 65 -0.48 -2.08 -0.29
C PRO A 65 -0.54 -1.70 -1.77
N VAL A 66 -0.17 -2.61 -2.70
CA VAL A 66 0.02 -2.28 -4.12
C VAL A 66 -1.28 -1.83 -4.81
N PRO A 67 -2.44 -2.53 -4.70
CA PRO A 67 -3.67 -2.06 -5.34
C PRO A 67 -4.17 -0.73 -4.77
N VAL A 68 -3.96 -0.49 -3.47
CA VAL A 68 -4.30 0.80 -2.83
C VAL A 68 -3.42 1.92 -3.39
N ALA A 69 -2.12 1.67 -3.54
CA ALA A 69 -1.19 2.63 -4.15
C ALA A 69 -1.53 2.87 -5.63
N LEU A 70 -1.91 1.84 -6.38
CA LEU A 70 -2.37 1.96 -7.77
C LEU A 70 -3.62 2.83 -7.88
N ALA A 71 -4.61 2.66 -7.00
CA ALA A 71 -5.78 3.51 -6.92
C ALA A 71 -5.41 4.99 -6.71
N TYR A 72 -4.37 5.23 -5.87
CA TYR A 72 -3.84 6.59 -5.66
C TYR A 72 -3.21 7.16 -6.93
N LEU A 73 -2.37 6.41 -7.61
CA LEU A 73 -1.67 6.85 -8.82
C LEU A 73 -2.65 7.20 -9.94
N ARG A 74 -3.67 6.37 -10.15
CA ARG A 74 -4.67 6.57 -11.21
C ARG A 74 -5.69 7.65 -10.87
N TRP A 75 -6.30 7.58 -9.70
CA TRP A 75 -7.48 8.37 -9.35
C TRP A 75 -7.29 9.34 -8.18
N GLY A 76 -6.13 9.27 -7.50
CA GLY A 76 -5.75 10.17 -6.44
C GLY A 76 -6.20 9.73 -5.04
N ARG A 77 -5.99 10.65 -4.07
CA ARG A 77 -6.11 10.36 -2.64
C ARG A 77 -7.48 9.79 -2.24
N ARG A 78 -8.57 10.35 -2.80
CA ARG A 78 -9.93 9.93 -2.46
C ARG A 78 -10.19 8.47 -2.84
N ALA A 79 -9.81 8.07 -4.05
CA ALA A 79 -9.95 6.70 -4.54
C ALA A 79 -9.11 5.71 -3.71
N ALA A 80 -7.87 6.06 -3.36
CA ALA A 80 -7.02 5.23 -2.52
C ALA A 80 -7.63 4.97 -1.14
N TRP A 81 -8.15 6.01 -0.48
CA TRP A 81 -8.86 5.85 0.79
C TRP A 81 -10.13 5.02 0.65
N MET A 82 -10.90 5.23 -0.40
CA MET A 82 -12.08 4.39 -0.69
C MET A 82 -11.67 2.93 -0.89
N THR A 83 -10.62 2.65 -1.67
CA THR A 83 -10.08 1.29 -1.83
C THR A 83 -9.69 0.68 -0.49
N ALA A 84 -8.90 1.39 0.35
CA ALA A 84 -8.46 0.90 1.65
C ALA A 84 -9.63 0.62 2.60
N MET A 85 -10.62 1.52 2.67
CA MET A 85 -11.79 1.36 3.52
C MET A 85 -12.71 0.23 3.05
N VAL A 86 -12.99 0.14 1.75
CA VAL A 86 -13.81 -0.94 1.19
C VAL A 86 -13.13 -2.29 1.40
N THR A 87 -11.81 -2.39 1.17
CA THR A 87 -11.04 -3.60 1.48
C THR A 87 -11.16 -3.96 2.96
N SER A 88 -10.98 -2.98 3.85
CA SER A 88 -11.09 -3.18 5.30
C SER A 88 -12.48 -3.69 5.68
N LEU A 89 -13.55 -3.14 5.10
CA LEU A 89 -14.92 -3.61 5.33
C LEU A 89 -15.13 -5.03 4.80
N LEU A 90 -14.62 -5.36 3.61
CA LEU A 90 -14.69 -6.72 3.08
C LEU A 90 -13.96 -7.71 4.00
N VAL A 91 -12.75 -7.36 4.46
CA VAL A 91 -12.00 -8.17 5.42
C VAL A 91 -12.75 -8.30 6.75
N ALA A 92 -13.43 -7.23 7.22
CA ALA A 92 -14.24 -7.27 8.43
C ALA A 92 -15.39 -8.27 8.32
N VAL A 93 -16.08 -8.30 7.18
CA VAL A 93 -17.20 -9.22 6.92
C VAL A 93 -16.71 -10.66 6.79
N LEU A 94 -15.56 -10.88 6.13
CA LEU A 94 -15.06 -12.23 5.83
C LEU A 94 -14.28 -12.86 7.00
N LEU A 95 -13.49 -12.07 7.73
CA LEU A 95 -12.54 -12.55 8.74
C LEU A 95 -12.72 -11.90 10.14
N GLY A 96 -13.67 -11.00 10.24
CA GLY A 96 -13.99 -10.29 11.48
C GLY A 96 -13.25 -8.94 11.65
N PRO A 97 -13.81 -8.06 12.53
CA PRO A 97 -13.30 -6.69 12.74
C PRO A 97 -11.84 -6.61 13.17
N PRO A 98 -11.29 -7.51 14.01
CA PRO A 98 -9.89 -7.44 14.40
C PRO A 98 -8.93 -7.57 13.21
N ARG A 99 -9.27 -8.43 12.24
CA ARG A 99 -8.45 -8.64 11.04
C ARG A 99 -8.51 -7.44 10.09
N SER A 100 -9.64 -6.76 10.02
CA SER A 100 -9.76 -5.56 9.20
C SER A 100 -8.88 -4.41 9.70
N LEU A 101 -8.78 -4.24 11.02
CA LEU A 101 -7.88 -3.25 11.62
C LEU A 101 -6.41 -3.60 11.38
N GLN A 102 -6.06 -4.90 11.46
CA GLN A 102 -4.71 -5.38 11.13
C GLN A 102 -4.33 -5.17 9.66
N PHE A 103 -5.31 -5.17 8.75
CA PHE A 103 -5.09 -4.78 7.36
C PHE A 103 -4.97 -3.27 7.22
N LEU A 104 -5.94 -2.51 7.72
CA LEU A 104 -6.02 -1.06 7.53
C LEU A 104 -4.76 -0.39 8.07
N ILE A 105 -4.32 -0.80 9.26
CA ILE A 105 -3.12 -0.32 9.95
C ILE A 105 -2.15 -1.50 10.10
N PRO A 106 -1.11 -1.65 9.31
CA PRO A 106 -0.34 -0.67 8.53
C PRO A 106 -0.59 -0.65 7.03
N TYR A 107 -1.14 -1.70 6.42
CA TYR A 107 -1.07 -1.93 4.97
C TYR A 107 -1.89 -0.93 4.15
N GLY A 108 -3.11 -0.61 4.61
CA GLY A 108 -3.95 0.39 3.96
C GLY A 108 -3.30 1.78 3.99
N PHE A 109 -2.82 2.20 5.16
CA PHE A 109 -2.11 3.48 5.33
C PHE A 109 -0.82 3.53 4.49
N LEU A 110 -0.04 2.44 4.47
CA LEU A 110 1.18 2.35 3.68
C LEU A 110 0.87 2.52 2.19
N GLY A 111 -0.17 1.85 1.67
CA GLY A 111 -0.57 1.96 0.28
C GLY A 111 -0.96 3.39 -0.11
N VAL A 112 -1.75 4.08 0.73
CA VAL A 112 -2.12 5.48 0.51
C VAL A 112 -0.90 6.40 0.56
N LEU A 113 0.01 6.20 1.51
CA LEU A 113 1.23 7.00 1.66
C LEU A 113 2.16 6.82 0.46
N LEU A 114 2.47 5.57 0.10
CA LEU A 114 3.37 5.26 -1.02
C LEU A 114 2.79 5.78 -2.35
N GLY A 115 1.50 5.55 -2.62
CA GLY A 115 0.85 6.09 -3.80
C GLY A 115 0.93 7.61 -3.87
N GLY A 116 0.80 8.30 -2.72
CA GLY A 116 0.94 9.76 -2.63
C GLY A 116 2.35 10.25 -2.91
N LEU A 117 3.36 9.57 -2.37
CA LEU A 117 4.77 9.92 -2.58
C LEU A 117 5.20 9.66 -4.04
N TRP A 118 4.82 8.53 -4.60
CA TRP A 118 5.11 8.19 -6.00
C TRP A 118 4.43 9.13 -6.99
N ARG A 119 3.16 9.51 -6.74
CA ARG A 119 2.47 10.50 -7.58
C ARG A 119 3.16 11.86 -7.56
N ARG A 120 3.79 12.23 -6.44
CA ARG A 120 4.59 13.47 -6.31
C ARG A 120 6.02 13.32 -6.84
N ARG A 121 6.36 12.16 -7.41
CA ARG A 121 7.73 11.81 -7.85
C ARG A 121 8.77 11.99 -6.75
N ALA A 122 8.39 11.71 -5.50
CA ALA A 122 9.32 11.73 -4.37
C ALA A 122 10.45 10.73 -4.60
N GLY A 123 11.66 11.11 -4.24
CA GLY A 123 12.83 10.23 -4.40
C GLY A 123 12.66 8.92 -3.65
N TRP A 124 13.27 7.86 -4.14
CA TRP A 124 13.21 6.50 -3.60
C TRP A 124 13.49 6.44 -2.09
N TYR A 125 14.59 7.08 -1.65
CA TYR A 125 14.98 7.10 -0.24
C TYR A 125 13.96 7.78 0.67
N LEU A 126 13.34 8.88 0.21
CA LEU A 126 12.30 9.57 0.96
C LEU A 126 11.04 8.70 1.10
N SER A 127 10.65 8.04 0.01
CA SER A 127 9.52 7.12 -0.03
C SER A 127 9.74 5.90 0.88
N MET A 128 10.96 5.32 0.86
CA MET A 128 11.34 4.25 1.77
C MET A 128 11.34 4.70 3.23
N GLY A 129 11.96 5.84 3.55
CA GLY A 129 12.05 6.33 4.93
C GLY A 129 10.66 6.52 5.57
N TRP A 130 9.76 7.21 4.88
CA TRP A 130 8.37 7.36 5.35
C TRP A 130 7.61 6.04 5.39
N GLY A 131 7.84 5.16 4.41
CA GLY A 131 7.26 3.82 4.38
C GLY A 131 7.68 2.98 5.59
N ILE A 132 8.98 2.99 5.92
CA ILE A 132 9.53 2.28 7.10
C ILE A 132 8.91 2.82 8.39
N LEU A 133 8.80 4.15 8.52
CA LEU A 133 8.23 4.77 9.71
C LEU A 133 6.76 4.35 9.92
N VAL A 134 5.94 4.40 8.86
CA VAL A 134 4.53 3.98 8.91
C VAL A 134 4.42 2.48 9.19
N MET A 135 5.25 1.67 8.55
CA MET A 135 5.23 0.22 8.76
C MET A 135 5.67 -0.15 10.18
N ALA A 136 6.74 0.46 10.70
CA ALA A 136 7.19 0.25 12.08
C ALA A 136 6.11 0.67 13.09
N ALA A 137 5.53 1.86 12.93
CA ALA A 137 4.42 2.32 13.77
C ALA A 137 3.23 1.34 13.71
N GLY A 138 2.91 0.83 12.52
CA GLY A 138 1.87 -0.18 12.34
C GLY A 138 2.17 -1.51 13.02
N LEU A 139 3.43 -1.97 13.03
CA LEU A 139 3.84 -3.16 13.76
C LEU A 139 3.70 -2.98 15.28
N PHE A 140 4.10 -1.83 15.81
CA PHE A 140 3.88 -1.50 17.23
C PHE A 140 2.39 -1.47 17.56
N PHE A 141 1.59 -0.85 16.69
CA PHE A 141 0.13 -0.87 16.85
C PHE A 141 -0.41 -2.30 16.88
N GLN A 142 0.04 -3.18 15.98
CA GLN A 142 -0.40 -4.58 15.94
C GLN A 142 -0.06 -5.33 17.23
N VAL A 143 1.15 -5.14 17.77
CA VAL A 143 1.55 -5.75 19.05
C VAL A 143 0.67 -5.27 20.19
N GLY A 144 0.43 -3.96 20.29
CA GLY A 144 -0.44 -3.38 21.32
C GLY A 144 -1.90 -3.83 21.17
N PHE A 145 -2.43 -3.80 19.96
CA PHE A 145 -3.79 -4.21 19.64
C PHE A 145 -4.04 -5.69 19.95
N LEU A 146 -3.12 -6.57 19.54
CA LEU A 146 -3.22 -8.00 19.86
C LEU A 146 -3.04 -8.27 21.35
N SER A 147 -2.17 -7.51 22.04
CA SER A 147 -2.02 -7.61 23.50
C SER A 147 -3.34 -7.31 24.21
N LEU A 148 -4.06 -6.27 23.73
CA LEU A 148 -5.37 -5.91 24.27
C LEU A 148 -6.43 -6.99 24.01
N LEU A 149 -6.46 -7.56 22.81
CA LEU A 149 -7.41 -8.60 22.43
C LEU A 149 -7.21 -9.91 23.21
N LEU A 150 -5.95 -10.30 23.41
CA LEU A 150 -5.59 -11.58 24.06
C LEU A 150 -5.53 -11.45 25.58
N GLY A 151 -5.59 -10.23 26.14
CA GLY A 151 -5.41 -9.99 27.56
C GLY A 151 -4.02 -10.35 28.07
N THR A 152 -3.03 -10.47 27.18
CA THR A 152 -1.65 -10.86 27.50
C THR A 152 -0.67 -9.83 26.96
N ASN A 153 0.42 -9.59 27.66
CA ASN A 153 1.44 -8.65 27.23
C ASN A 153 2.35 -9.27 26.15
N LEU A 154 1.97 -9.07 24.86
CA LEU A 154 2.76 -9.58 23.74
C LEU A 154 4.13 -8.91 23.61
N TRP A 155 4.29 -7.68 24.11
CA TRP A 155 5.60 -7.04 24.15
C TRP A 155 6.57 -7.80 25.06
N LEU A 156 6.10 -8.25 26.23
CA LEU A 156 6.88 -9.09 27.11
C LEU A 156 7.21 -10.44 26.49
N TYR A 157 6.26 -11.03 25.76
CA TYR A 157 6.49 -12.27 25.02
C TYR A 157 7.57 -12.10 23.94
N LEU A 158 7.52 -11.02 23.15
CA LEU A 158 8.55 -10.69 22.15
C LEU A 158 9.93 -10.52 22.82
N ASN A 159 10.01 -9.78 23.92
CA ASN A 159 11.28 -9.60 24.64
C ASN A 159 11.86 -10.93 25.13
N ARG A 160 11.04 -11.87 25.59
CA ARG A 160 11.51 -13.21 25.97
C ARG A 160 12.06 -14.01 24.78
N GLN A 161 11.44 -13.89 23.61
CA GLN A 161 11.94 -14.52 22.38
C GLN A 161 13.28 -13.93 21.96
N VAL A 162 13.42 -12.61 22.04
CA VAL A 162 14.67 -11.90 21.73
C VAL A 162 15.76 -12.28 22.73
N LEU A 163 15.43 -12.38 24.02
CA LEU A 163 16.37 -12.82 25.05
C LEU A 163 16.90 -14.22 24.73
N GLY A 164 16.01 -15.18 24.42
CA GLY A 164 16.44 -16.52 24.04
C GLY A 164 17.32 -16.56 22.77
N LEU A 165 17.07 -15.66 21.81
CA LEU A 165 17.91 -15.52 20.62
C LEU A 165 19.30 -14.96 20.97
N LEU A 166 19.37 -13.96 21.83
CA LEU A 166 20.62 -13.36 22.31
C LEU A 166 21.44 -14.36 23.11
N ASP A 167 20.81 -15.07 24.03
CA ASP A 167 21.46 -16.13 24.85
C ASP A 167 22.06 -17.22 23.96
N TRP A 168 21.30 -17.68 22.96
CA TRP A 168 21.79 -18.63 21.97
C TRP A 168 23.00 -18.11 21.20
N GLY A 169 22.94 -16.83 20.77
CA GLY A 169 24.04 -16.18 20.04
C GLY A 169 25.27 -16.03 20.91
N PHE A 170 25.13 -15.57 22.15
CA PHE A 170 26.24 -15.38 23.08
C PHE A 170 26.91 -16.74 23.49
N LEU A 171 26.10 -17.77 23.69
CA LEU A 171 26.64 -19.11 23.91
C LEU A 171 27.49 -19.63 22.75
N LYS A 172 27.03 -19.37 21.51
CA LYS A 172 27.79 -19.73 20.29
C LYS A 172 29.11 -18.99 20.17
N LEU A 173 29.16 -17.73 20.65
CA LEU A 173 30.36 -16.88 20.66
C LEU A 173 31.26 -17.14 21.89
N GLY A 174 30.87 -18.01 22.81
CA GLY A 174 31.61 -18.27 24.03
C GLY A 174 31.55 -17.13 25.05
N VAL A 175 30.58 -16.24 24.92
CA VAL A 175 30.37 -15.09 25.81
C VAL A 175 29.30 -15.43 26.83
N LEU A 176 29.70 -15.51 28.12
CA LEU A 176 28.78 -15.78 29.26
C LEU A 176 28.38 -14.44 29.91
N ILE A 177 27.63 -13.61 29.15
CA ILE A 177 27.09 -12.33 29.67
C ILE A 177 25.57 -12.47 29.65
N GLU A 178 24.91 -12.18 30.76
CA GLU A 178 23.46 -12.00 30.80
C GLU A 178 23.10 -10.63 30.25
N PRO A 179 22.34 -10.52 29.12
CA PRO A 179 22.00 -9.26 28.55
C PRO A 179 21.02 -8.47 29.44
N ASP A 180 21.32 -7.20 29.68
CA ASP A 180 20.44 -6.29 30.41
C ASP A 180 19.12 -6.14 29.64
N ILE A 181 18.02 -5.93 30.38
CA ILE A 181 16.68 -5.73 29.84
C ILE A 181 16.61 -4.62 28.81
N VAL A 182 17.41 -3.56 28.98
CA VAL A 182 17.50 -2.43 28.03
C VAL A 182 18.09 -2.89 26.70
N VAL A 183 19.13 -3.73 26.73
CA VAL A 183 19.73 -4.30 25.52
C VAL A 183 18.73 -5.19 24.78
N VAL A 184 18.00 -6.03 25.50
CA VAL A 184 16.96 -6.89 24.92
C VAL A 184 15.87 -6.07 24.25
N GLN A 185 15.38 -5.00 24.90
CA GLN A 185 14.37 -4.11 24.33
C GLN A 185 14.88 -3.37 23.09
N LEU A 186 16.11 -2.87 23.12
CA LEU A 186 16.72 -2.21 21.96
C LEU A 186 16.86 -3.16 20.78
N PHE A 187 17.25 -4.40 21.03
CA PHE A 187 17.31 -5.44 19.99
C PHE A 187 15.91 -5.79 19.46
N ALA A 188 14.88 -5.90 20.32
CA ALA A 188 13.51 -6.14 19.91
C ALA A 188 13.00 -5.03 18.99
N VAL A 189 13.21 -3.76 19.37
CA VAL A 189 12.87 -2.59 18.54
C VAL A 189 13.67 -2.63 17.23
N GLY A 190 14.97 -2.90 17.29
CA GLY A 190 15.83 -3.01 16.10
C GLY A 190 15.33 -4.07 15.11
N LEU A 191 14.93 -5.24 15.58
CA LEU A 191 14.37 -6.31 14.76
C LEU A 191 13.04 -5.90 14.09
N LEU A 192 12.18 -5.13 14.78
CA LEU A 192 10.96 -4.59 14.20
C LEU A 192 11.29 -3.60 13.07
N PHE A 193 12.29 -2.74 13.25
CA PHE A 193 12.73 -1.81 12.22
C PHE A 193 13.39 -2.54 11.03
N VAL A 194 14.19 -3.56 11.26
CA VAL A 194 14.75 -4.40 10.20
C VAL A 194 13.63 -5.09 9.40
N ASN A 195 12.65 -5.66 10.09
CA ASN A 195 11.49 -6.27 9.45
C ASN A 195 10.70 -5.25 8.61
N ALA A 196 10.43 -4.04 9.16
CA ALA A 196 9.77 -2.97 8.44
C ALA A 196 10.56 -2.53 7.20
N THR A 197 11.90 -2.42 7.30
CA THR A 197 12.78 -2.04 6.21
C THR A 197 12.76 -3.07 5.08
N LEU A 198 12.93 -4.35 5.41
CA LEU A 198 12.85 -5.43 4.44
C LEU A 198 11.50 -5.48 3.75
N TYR A 199 10.41 -5.35 4.53
CA TYR A 199 9.07 -5.34 3.98
C TYR A 199 8.85 -4.19 2.99
N VAL A 200 9.20 -2.95 3.38
CA VAL A 200 9.03 -1.77 2.53
C VAL A 200 9.91 -1.84 1.28
N LEU A 201 11.15 -2.35 1.40
CA LEU A 201 12.02 -2.60 0.26
C LEU A 201 11.36 -3.55 -0.75
N LEU A 202 10.82 -4.67 -0.26
CA LEU A 202 10.15 -5.66 -1.09
C LEU A 202 8.89 -5.09 -1.75
N VAL A 203 8.10 -4.30 -1.01
CA VAL A 203 6.93 -3.59 -1.57
C VAL A 203 7.35 -2.65 -2.69
N HIS A 204 8.43 -1.87 -2.50
CA HIS A 204 8.93 -0.97 -3.55
C HIS A 204 9.38 -1.75 -4.78
N LEU A 205 10.11 -2.85 -4.60
CA LEU A 205 10.60 -3.68 -5.70
C LEU A 205 9.44 -4.29 -6.51
N VAL A 206 8.49 -4.91 -5.81
CA VAL A 206 7.31 -5.51 -6.45
C VAL A 206 6.46 -4.45 -7.13
N SER A 207 6.27 -3.29 -6.48
CA SER A 207 5.51 -2.19 -7.06
C SER A 207 6.19 -1.64 -8.30
N TRP A 208 7.52 -1.50 -8.30
CA TRP A 208 8.25 -1.05 -9.48
C TRP A 208 8.03 -1.99 -10.65
N LEU A 209 8.26 -3.30 -10.47
CA LEU A 209 8.06 -4.31 -11.52
C LEU A 209 6.62 -4.37 -12.04
N LEU A 210 5.64 -4.26 -11.13
CA LEU A 210 4.22 -4.39 -11.50
C LEU A 210 3.67 -3.11 -12.15
N LEU A 211 3.97 -1.94 -11.57
CA LEU A 211 3.43 -0.67 -12.03
C LEU A 211 4.05 -0.20 -13.35
N GLU A 212 5.30 -0.59 -13.62
CA GLU A 212 5.93 -0.40 -14.93
C GLU A 212 5.15 -1.11 -16.03
N ARG A 213 4.78 -2.39 -15.81
CA ARG A 213 3.95 -3.15 -16.75
C ARG A 213 2.53 -2.60 -16.92
N LEU A 214 2.04 -1.86 -15.94
CA LEU A 214 0.70 -1.24 -15.96
C LEU A 214 0.70 0.18 -16.52
N ASN A 215 1.79 0.63 -17.19
CA ASN A 215 1.95 1.99 -17.70
C ASN A 215 1.72 3.11 -16.66
N THR A 216 2.04 2.83 -15.41
CA THR A 216 2.01 3.80 -14.31
C THR A 216 3.38 3.86 -13.63
N PRO A 217 4.44 4.34 -14.35
CA PRO A 217 5.81 4.26 -13.86
C PRO A 217 5.98 5.06 -12.56
N ILE A 218 6.64 4.44 -11.60
CA ILE A 218 7.11 5.09 -10.37
C ILE A 218 8.57 5.52 -10.55
N PRO A 219 9.11 6.39 -9.68
CA PRO A 219 10.52 6.80 -9.75
C PRO A 219 11.45 5.59 -9.79
N ASN A 220 12.45 5.67 -10.67
CA ASN A 220 13.39 4.57 -10.88
C ASN A 220 14.16 4.23 -9.61
N PRO A 221 14.48 2.94 -9.38
CA PRO A 221 15.28 2.51 -8.26
C PRO A 221 16.69 3.07 -8.34
N PRO A 222 17.42 3.17 -7.21
CA PRO A 222 18.78 3.63 -7.19
C PRO A 222 19.70 2.69 -8.02
N ARG A 223 20.78 3.25 -8.62
CA ARG A 223 21.67 2.54 -9.55
C ARG A 223 22.22 1.22 -9.03
N TRP A 224 22.51 1.11 -7.74
CA TRP A 224 22.99 -0.13 -7.13
C TRP A 224 21.98 -1.26 -7.23
N LEU A 225 20.68 -0.94 -7.14
CA LEU A 225 19.60 -1.92 -7.25
C LEU A 225 19.35 -2.32 -8.71
N GLN A 226 19.49 -1.37 -9.65
CA GLN A 226 19.42 -1.64 -11.08
C GLN A 226 20.52 -2.62 -11.53
N ILE A 227 21.77 -2.40 -11.05
CA ILE A 227 22.90 -3.28 -11.32
C ILE A 227 22.68 -4.68 -10.72
N LEU A 228 22.11 -4.75 -9.52
CA LEU A 228 21.86 -6.02 -8.83
C LEU A 228 20.77 -6.86 -9.52
N LEU A 229 19.82 -6.22 -10.20
CA LEU A 229 18.75 -6.87 -10.93
C LEU A 229 19.09 -7.11 -12.41
N ASP A 230 20.31 -6.75 -12.86
CA ASP A 230 20.77 -6.84 -14.26
C ASP A 230 19.75 -6.21 -15.26
N TYR A 231 19.11 -5.13 -14.81
CA TYR A 231 18.11 -4.42 -15.59
C TYR A 231 18.83 -3.42 -16.49
N GLN A 232 19.07 -3.79 -17.74
CA GLN A 232 19.49 -2.86 -18.78
C GLN A 232 18.23 -2.22 -19.36
N GLU A 233 18.14 -0.90 -19.28
CA GLU A 233 17.17 -0.14 -20.06
C GLU A 233 17.52 -0.31 -21.54
N GLU A 234 16.76 -1.13 -22.29
CA GLU A 234 16.70 -1.12 -23.75
C GLU A 234 15.87 0.07 -24.25
#